data_a596392afadd2424f7583d8559e51bea
#
_entry.id   a596392afadd2424f7583d8559e51bea
#
_cell.length_a   1.000
_cell.length_b   1.000
_cell.length_c   1.000
_cell.angle_alpha   90.00
_cell.angle_beta   90.00
_cell.angle_gamma   90.00
#
_symmetry.space_group_name_H-M   'P 1'
#
loop_
_entity.id
_entity.type
_entity.pdbx_description
1 polymer ?
#
loop_
_entity_poly.entity_id
_entity_poly.type
_entity_poly.pdbx_seq_one_letter_code
_entity_poly.pdbx_strand_id
1 'polypeptide(L)'
;MLEAFLNVEVSEFGDWIAEVIDKVLNGKSDYEKISANIFGADVRKDKALIFNKYDEDEIEDSLEIETITLRNLIDIWLNEHNRLTTENNKM
;
A
#
# COMPACT_ATOMS: atom_id res chain seq x y z
N MET A 1 -2.76 8.62 -8.04
CA MET A 1 -2.43 7.19 -7.91
C MET A 1 -2.32 6.70 -6.47
N LEU A 2 -1.57 7.37 -5.62
CA LEU A 2 -1.41 6.94 -4.23
C LEU A 2 -2.75 6.91 -3.48
N GLU A 3 -3.55 7.95 -3.64
CA GLU A 3 -4.86 8.02 -3.00
C GLU A 3 -5.76 6.87 -3.46
N ALA A 4 -5.76 6.58 -4.76
CA ALA A 4 -6.55 5.48 -5.30
C ALA A 4 -6.06 4.14 -4.76
N PHE A 5 -4.74 3.95 -4.67
CA PHE A 5 -4.16 2.74 -4.09
C PHE A 5 -4.64 2.56 -2.64
N LEU A 6 -4.60 3.62 -1.85
CA LEU A 6 -5.06 3.56 -0.46
C LEU A 6 -6.55 3.25 -0.38
N ASN A 7 -7.36 3.93 -1.18
CA ASN A 7 -8.82 3.75 -1.13
C ASN A 7 -9.28 2.39 -1.64
N VAL A 8 -8.65 1.87 -2.67
CA VAL A 8 -9.07 0.62 -3.31
C VAL A 8 -8.41 -0.59 -2.65
N GLU A 9 -7.09 -0.56 -2.49
CA GLU A 9 -6.37 -1.76 -2.06
C GLU A 9 -6.16 -1.82 -0.56
N VAL A 10 -5.77 -0.72 0.07
CA VAL A 10 -5.50 -0.71 1.50
C VAL A 10 -6.79 -0.88 2.30
N SER A 11 -7.92 -0.42 1.76
CA SER A 11 -9.21 -0.61 2.45
C SER A 11 -9.58 -2.09 2.59
N GLU A 12 -9.20 -2.93 1.62
CA GLU A 12 -9.49 -4.37 1.67
C GLU A 12 -8.34 -5.20 2.21
N PHE A 13 -7.12 -4.85 1.84
CA PHE A 13 -5.95 -5.68 2.10
C PHE A 13 -4.88 -4.97 2.93
N GLY A 14 -5.27 -3.92 3.65
CA GLY A 14 -4.31 -3.07 4.36
C GLY A 14 -3.40 -3.83 5.31
N ASP A 15 -3.95 -4.74 6.11
CA ASP A 15 -3.16 -5.53 7.06
C ASP A 15 -2.13 -6.41 6.34
N TRP A 16 -2.54 -7.05 5.26
CA TRP A 16 -1.66 -7.88 4.46
C TRP A 16 -0.58 -7.06 3.77
N ILE A 17 -0.97 -5.93 3.18
CA ILE A 17 -0.01 -5.05 2.50
C ILE A 17 1.02 -4.52 3.50
N ALA A 18 0.58 -4.10 4.68
CA ALA A 18 1.47 -3.62 5.71
C ALA A 18 2.45 -4.71 6.16
N GLU A 19 1.96 -5.95 6.33
CA GLU A 19 2.80 -7.08 6.70
C GLU A 19 3.86 -7.36 5.65
N VAL A 20 3.50 -7.32 4.38
CA VAL A 20 4.44 -7.54 3.27
C VAL A 20 5.54 -6.46 3.27
N ILE A 21 5.14 -5.20 3.46
CA ILE A 21 6.09 -4.11 3.51
C ILE A 21 7.03 -4.26 4.72
N ASP A 22 6.50 -4.68 5.86
CA ASP A 22 7.30 -4.89 7.08
C ASP A 22 8.37 -5.96 6.88
N LYS A 23 8.08 -7.00 6.11
CA LYS A 23 9.07 -8.04 5.81
C LYS A 23 10.30 -7.44 5.13
N VAL A 24 10.08 -6.50 4.21
CA VAL A 24 11.17 -5.85 3.50
C VAL A 24 11.90 -4.88 4.42
N LEU A 25 11.17 -4.08 5.19
CA LEU A 25 11.75 -3.11 6.10
C LEU A 25 12.57 -3.77 7.21
N ASN A 26 12.14 -4.93 7.68
CA ASN A 26 12.82 -5.68 8.74
C ASN A 26 13.98 -6.53 8.24
N GLY A 27 14.23 -6.54 6.94
CA GLY A 27 15.31 -7.31 6.37
C GLY A 27 15.02 -8.79 6.20
N LYS A 28 13.78 -9.22 6.38
CA LYS A 28 13.40 -10.61 6.15
C LYS A 28 13.30 -10.94 4.67
N SER A 29 13.14 -9.94 3.84
CA SER A 29 13.07 -10.08 2.39
C SER A 29 13.72 -8.86 1.75
N ASP A 30 14.40 -9.05 0.64
CA ASP A 30 15.00 -7.94 -0.11
C ASP A 30 14.02 -7.29 -1.08
N TYR A 31 12.98 -8.02 -1.44
CA TYR A 31 12.03 -7.59 -2.44
C TYR A 31 10.74 -8.38 -2.28
N GLU A 32 9.62 -7.68 -2.32
CA GLU A 32 8.31 -8.31 -2.32
C GLU A 32 7.43 -7.67 -3.39
N LYS A 33 6.66 -8.48 -4.05
CA LYS A 33 5.70 -8.00 -5.03
C LYS A 33 4.30 -8.09 -4.46
N ILE A 34 3.59 -6.97 -4.51
CA ILE A 34 2.18 -6.92 -4.11
C ILE A 34 1.36 -6.91 -5.40
N SER A 35 0.41 -7.84 -5.50
CA SER A 35 -0.52 -7.88 -6.61
C SER A 35 -1.93 -7.90 -6.04
N ALA A 36 -2.57 -6.75 -6.07
CA ALA A 36 -3.94 -6.58 -5.55
C ALA A 36 -4.93 -6.57 -6.71
N ASN A 37 -6.10 -5.97 -6.53
CA ASN A 37 -7.17 -6.00 -7.55
C ASN A 37 -6.83 -5.17 -8.78
N ILE A 38 -6.51 -3.91 -8.58
CA ILE A 38 -6.27 -2.96 -9.67
C ILE A 38 -4.81 -2.55 -9.72
N PHE A 39 -4.22 -2.35 -8.55
CA PHE A 39 -2.86 -1.87 -8.41
C PHE A 39 -1.92 -2.97 -7.96
N GLY A 40 -0.67 -2.84 -8.34
CA GLY A 40 0.40 -3.65 -7.83
C GLY A 40 1.50 -2.77 -7.26
N ALA A 41 2.44 -3.37 -6.57
CA ALA A 41 3.59 -2.64 -6.07
C ALA A 41 4.81 -3.55 -6.02
N ASP A 42 5.95 -3.01 -6.43
CA ASP A 42 7.24 -3.63 -6.25
C ASP A 42 7.89 -2.96 -5.04
N VAL A 43 8.08 -3.73 -3.97
CA VAL A 43 8.55 -3.17 -2.70
C VAL A 43 9.99 -3.60 -2.46
N ARG A 44 10.87 -2.60 -2.34
CA ARG A 44 12.25 -2.80 -1.93
C ARG A 44 12.47 -2.05 -0.63
N LYS A 45 13.60 -2.29 0.01
CA LYS A 45 13.85 -1.71 1.33
C LYS A 45 13.83 -0.18 1.32
N ASP A 46 14.37 0.43 0.27
CA ASP A 46 14.43 1.88 0.17
C ASP A 46 13.22 2.49 -0.51
N LYS A 47 12.76 1.89 -1.60
CA LYS A 47 11.70 2.44 -2.42
C LYS A 47 10.68 1.41 -2.86
N ALA A 48 9.45 1.85 -3.02
CA ALA A 48 8.35 1.04 -3.56
C ALA A 48 7.84 1.71 -4.83
N LEU A 49 7.49 0.89 -5.82
CA LEU A 49 6.91 1.35 -7.06
C LEU A 49 5.48 0.86 -7.14
N ILE A 50 4.53 1.80 -7.15
CA ILE A 50 3.10 1.49 -7.28
C ILE A 50 2.72 1.67 -8.73
N PHE A 51 1.99 0.71 -9.30
CA PHE A 51 1.59 0.75 -10.70
C PHE A 51 0.18 0.20 -10.87
N ASN A 52 -0.48 0.62 -11.95
CA ASN A 52 -1.78 0.09 -12.34
C ASN A 52 -1.56 -1.17 -13.17
N LYS A 53 -2.14 -2.28 -12.75
CA LYS A 53 -1.94 -3.59 -13.40
C LYS A 53 -2.52 -3.67 -14.81
N TYR A 54 -3.48 -2.82 -15.11
CA TYR A 54 -4.17 -2.85 -16.40
C TYR A 54 -3.60 -1.88 -17.42
N ASP A 55 -2.67 -1.02 -17.02
CA ASP A 55 -2.00 -0.07 -17.91
C ASP A 55 -0.57 -0.51 -18.18
N GLU A 56 -0.41 -1.71 -18.72
CA GLU A 56 0.91 -2.32 -18.97
C GLU A 56 1.75 -1.52 -19.96
N ASP A 57 1.11 -0.82 -20.89
CA ASP A 57 1.83 -0.08 -21.92
C ASP A 57 2.22 1.33 -21.49
N GLU A 58 1.74 1.81 -20.34
CA GLU A 58 2.03 3.16 -19.88
C GLU A 58 2.87 3.14 -18.62
N ILE A 59 4.18 3.14 -18.82
CA ILE A 59 5.16 3.27 -17.74
C ILE A 59 4.94 4.56 -16.95
N GLU A 60 4.26 5.54 -17.56
CA GLU A 60 3.99 6.84 -16.96
C GLU A 60 2.98 6.78 -15.79
N ASP A 61 2.18 5.71 -15.71
CA ASP A 61 1.20 5.55 -14.63
C ASP A 61 1.76 4.76 -13.45
N SER A 62 3.00 5.02 -13.09
CA SER A 62 3.60 4.45 -11.90
C SER A 62 4.06 5.55 -10.96
N LEU A 63 4.09 5.23 -9.67
CA LEU A 63 4.52 6.15 -8.63
C LEU A 63 5.62 5.50 -7.80
N GLU A 64 6.76 6.16 -7.72
CA GLU A 64 7.84 5.72 -6.86
C GLU A 64 7.77 6.50 -5.55
N ILE A 65 7.81 5.81 -4.42
CA ILE A 65 7.72 6.40 -3.10
C ILE A 65 8.68 5.66 -2.16
N GLU A 66 9.24 6.35 -1.19
CA GLU A 66 10.05 5.70 -0.18
C GLU A 66 9.21 4.66 0.58
N THR A 67 9.78 3.48 0.77
CA THR A 67 9.05 2.37 1.40
C THR A 67 8.59 2.72 2.81
N ILE A 68 9.44 3.36 3.61
CA ILE A 68 9.07 3.77 4.97
C ILE A 68 7.94 4.81 4.94
N THR A 69 7.96 5.71 3.98
CA THR A 69 6.91 6.72 3.84
C THR A 69 5.59 6.06 3.49
N LEU A 70 5.62 5.11 2.55
CA LEU A 70 4.40 4.37 2.20
C LEU A 70 3.84 3.63 3.40
N ARG A 71 4.71 2.97 4.17
CA ARG A 71 4.28 2.24 5.37
C ARG A 71 3.61 3.15 6.39
N ASN A 72 4.18 4.34 6.61
CA ASN A 72 3.61 5.32 7.53
C ASN A 72 2.27 5.84 7.05
N LEU A 73 2.13 6.08 5.75
CA LEU A 73 0.86 6.52 5.17
C LEU A 73 -0.23 5.47 5.32
N ILE A 74 0.13 4.20 5.18
CA ILE A 74 -0.82 3.10 5.39
C ILE A 74 -1.31 3.08 6.84
N ASP A 75 -0.41 3.26 7.81
CA ASP A 75 -0.79 3.33 9.22
C ASP A 75 -1.75 4.48 9.50
N ILE A 76 -1.44 5.65 8.99
CA ILE A 76 -2.28 6.83 9.17
C ILE A 76 -3.65 6.58 8.56
N TRP A 77 -3.69 6.04 7.36
CA TRP A 77 -4.94 5.78 6.66
C TRP A 77 -5.79 4.75 7.40
N LEU A 78 -5.17 3.66 7.87
CA LEU A 78 -5.89 2.61 8.61
C LEU A 78 -6.43 3.13 9.94
N ASN A 79 -5.65 3.94 10.66
CA ASN A 79 -6.08 4.52 11.92
C ASN A 79 -7.30 5.43 11.74
N GLU A 80 -7.29 6.26 10.72
CA GLU A 80 -8.41 7.14 10.43
C GLU A 80 -9.65 6.34 10.04
N HIS A 81 -9.47 5.33 9.20
CA HIS A 81 -10.56 4.49 8.74
C HIS A 81 -11.17 3.69 9.89
N ASN A 82 -10.34 3.09 10.74
CA ASN A 82 -10.80 2.33 11.89
C ASN A 82 -11.51 3.21 12.91
N ARG A 83 -11.01 4.42 13.12
CA ARG A 83 -11.63 5.36 14.04
C ARG A 83 -13.03 5.72 13.58
N LEU A 84 -13.19 6.03 12.30
CA LEU A 84 -14.49 6.36 11.74
C LEU A 84 -15.47 5.18 11.86
N THR A 85 -15.00 3.97 11.59
CA THR A 85 -15.82 2.77 11.71
C THR A 85 -16.25 2.55 13.16
N THR A 86 -15.34 2.75 14.10
CA THR A 86 -15.63 2.59 15.53
C THR A 86 -16.66 3.61 15.99
N GLU A 87 -16.54 4.85 15.56
CA GLU A 87 -17.50 5.90 15.91
C GLU A 87 -18.89 5.57 15.36
N ASN A 88 -18.96 5.04 14.15
CA ASN A 88 -20.23 4.64 13.57
C ASN A 88 -20.87 3.47 14.32
N ASN A 89 -20.07 2.59 14.88
CA ASN A 89 -20.57 1.43 15.64
C ASN A 89 -21.09 1.79 17.02
N LYS A 90 -20.75 2.97 17.54
CA LYS A 90 -21.25 3.41 18.84
C LYS A 90 -22.63 3.99 18.80
N MET A 91 -23.16 4.18 17.64
CA MET A 91 -24.53 4.63 17.48
C MET A 91 -25.46 3.46 17.22
#